data_6e6f1d754772d10dc8bf72bd7bd8c5bd
#
_entry.id   6e6f1d754772d10dc8bf72bd7bd8c5bd
#
_cell.length_a   1.000
_cell.length_b   1.000
_cell.length_c   1.000
_cell.angle_alpha   90.00
_cell.angle_beta   90.00
_cell.angle_gamma   90.00
#
_symmetry.space_group_name_H-M   'P 1'
#
loop_
_entity.id
_entity.type
_entity.pdbx_description
1 polymer ?
#
loop_
_entity_poly.entity_id
_entity_poly.type
_entity_poly.pdbx_seq_one_letter_code
_entity_poly.pdbx_strand_id
1 'polypeptide(L)'
;MKKALLSVAMAAVISMSAVAASSTVVGAVSSNLATPKISKTENVNGGVKISWNKVNKAEVYRVYYKGRKGWTRLADTTSTSYTDSKVTSGKTYTYTVRCLNKSKNKFTSGYDSKGAKATFIATPKISKTENVNGGVKISWNKSNGAEQYRVYYKGSKGWTRMVDTTSTSYIDKDVSSGKNYTYTVRCLNKSKNKFTSGYNSTGKSIKYVSAPKISKTEATYNSVNLNWDKVNGAEKYRVYRRGEKGWTRLFDTTSTTFTDTNLYADTEYTYTVRCINSSANKFTSGYNSKGFTVTTLSAPAEHTHTWQNITKETQVKVVDKEAYTYEEPVYEKHDRTICKVCGADITDNCSEHNKQHALNGEPVSYHNVWVNVQVGTKTVTVPEKFHYETKTEVVGRKCTVCGKVEMFSEEHTHTWQNITKETQVKVVDQKAYTYEEPVYEKHDRTICNRCGADITDNLEHIFECNSNYHNEWRDIQVGTKTVTVPEKSHYETKTEVVGRKCTVCGKVEYN
;
A
#
# COMPACT_ATOMS: atom_id res chain seq x y z
N MET A 1 -14.55 43.61 -28.65
CA MET A 1 -15.18 44.01 -29.92
C MET A 1 -15.19 42.81 -30.86
N LYS A 2 -16.39 42.61 -31.41
CA LYS A 2 -16.77 41.77 -32.56
C LYS A 2 -16.77 40.24 -32.45
N LYS A 3 -18.02 39.81 -32.31
CA LYS A 3 -18.61 38.50 -32.65
C LYS A 3 -18.45 38.21 -34.15
N ALA A 4 -18.34 36.93 -34.49
CA ALA A 4 -18.84 36.43 -35.76
C ALA A 4 -19.46 35.04 -35.54
N LEU A 5 -20.80 35.05 -35.62
CA LEU A 5 -21.61 33.85 -35.89
C LEU A 5 -21.47 33.50 -37.38
N LEU A 6 -21.41 32.22 -37.68
CA LEU A 6 -21.79 31.73 -39.01
C LEU A 6 -22.67 30.47 -38.84
N SER A 7 -23.94 30.68 -39.16
CA SER A 7 -24.97 29.67 -39.44
C SER A 7 -24.84 29.19 -40.88
N VAL A 8 -24.95 27.89 -41.12
CA VAL A 8 -25.24 27.37 -42.47
C VAL A 8 -26.33 26.31 -42.43
N ALA A 9 -27.27 26.58 -43.26
CA ALA A 9 -28.57 26.06 -43.50
C ALA A 9 -28.66 24.58 -43.89
N MET A 10 -29.86 24.04 -43.59
CA MET A 10 -30.48 22.86 -44.18
C MET A 10 -30.63 22.95 -45.70
N ALA A 11 -30.42 21.83 -46.39
CA ALA A 11 -31.07 21.56 -47.66
C ALA A 11 -31.73 20.18 -47.60
N ALA A 12 -33.05 20.23 -47.57
CA ALA A 12 -33.92 19.07 -47.81
C ALA A 12 -34.05 18.86 -49.31
N VAL A 13 -33.84 17.62 -49.76
CA VAL A 13 -34.32 17.20 -51.10
C VAL A 13 -35.29 16.06 -50.90
N ILE A 14 -36.55 16.38 -51.18
CA ILE A 14 -37.65 15.44 -51.35
C ILE A 14 -37.60 14.96 -52.82
N SER A 15 -37.55 13.69 -53.04
CA SER A 15 -37.99 13.10 -54.31
C SER A 15 -38.91 11.91 -54.02
N MET A 16 -40.18 12.10 -54.38
CA MET A 16 -41.17 11.04 -54.52
C MET A 16 -40.89 10.24 -55.81
N SER A 17 -41.00 8.95 -55.73
CA SER A 17 -41.98 8.23 -56.57
C SER A 17 -41.72 6.73 -56.66
N ALA A 18 -42.74 6.05 -56.60
CA ALA A 18 -43.27 4.87 -57.30
C ALA A 18 -43.42 3.64 -56.41
N VAL A 19 -44.69 3.38 -56.14
CA VAL A 19 -45.23 2.12 -55.62
C VAL A 19 -45.14 1.06 -56.74
N ALA A 20 -44.40 -0.01 -56.46
CA ALA A 20 -44.61 -1.26 -57.17
C ALA A 20 -44.80 -2.35 -56.08
N ALA A 21 -46.06 -2.82 -56.01
CA ALA A 21 -46.40 -4.01 -55.22
C ALA A 21 -45.78 -5.25 -55.85
N SER A 22 -44.91 -5.92 -55.14
CA SER A 22 -44.57 -7.28 -55.47
C SER A 22 -44.44 -8.13 -54.20
N SER A 23 -45.14 -9.21 -54.24
CA SER A 23 -45.31 -10.28 -53.26
C SER A 23 -44.16 -10.52 -52.28
N THR A 24 -44.52 -10.48 -51.01
CA THR A 24 -43.70 -10.84 -49.85
C THR A 24 -43.32 -12.31 -49.88
N VAL A 25 -42.07 -12.56 -50.23
CA VAL A 25 -41.37 -13.72 -49.65
C VAL A 25 -40.81 -13.21 -48.32
N VAL A 26 -41.41 -13.65 -47.22
CA VAL A 26 -40.86 -13.44 -45.89
C VAL A 26 -39.67 -14.38 -45.75
N GLY A 27 -38.55 -14.00 -46.35
CA GLY A 27 -37.24 -14.53 -46.00
C GLY A 27 -36.87 -13.89 -44.66
N ALA A 28 -36.70 -14.69 -43.65
CA ALA A 28 -36.16 -14.25 -42.35
C ALA A 28 -34.82 -13.56 -42.59
N VAL A 29 -34.84 -12.24 -42.71
CA VAL A 29 -33.63 -11.42 -42.73
C VAL A 29 -32.98 -11.61 -41.34
N SER A 30 -31.97 -12.46 -41.31
CA SER A 30 -31.07 -12.50 -40.14
C SER A 30 -30.46 -11.10 -40.08
N SER A 31 -31.04 -10.24 -39.26
CA SER A 31 -30.56 -8.87 -39.07
C SER A 31 -29.23 -8.93 -38.32
N ASN A 32 -28.14 -9.09 -39.08
CA ASN A 32 -26.82 -8.88 -38.54
C ASN A 32 -26.73 -7.41 -38.14
N LEU A 33 -26.54 -7.18 -36.83
CA LEU A 33 -26.33 -5.85 -36.30
C LEU A 33 -25.03 -5.27 -36.90
N ALA A 34 -24.94 -3.95 -36.89
CA ALA A 34 -23.70 -3.27 -37.26
C ALA A 34 -22.52 -3.79 -36.42
N THR A 35 -21.37 -3.95 -37.01
CA THR A 35 -20.14 -4.31 -36.32
C THR A 35 -19.76 -3.19 -35.35
N PRO A 36 -19.61 -3.47 -34.04
CA PRO A 36 -19.11 -2.49 -33.10
C PRO A 36 -17.73 -1.98 -33.50
N LYS A 37 -17.55 -0.67 -33.55
CA LYS A 37 -16.25 -0.06 -33.86
C LYS A 37 -15.67 0.51 -32.58
N ILE A 38 -14.48 0.10 -32.19
CA ILE A 38 -13.75 0.70 -31.08
C ILE A 38 -13.39 2.12 -31.51
N SER A 39 -13.96 3.10 -30.83
CA SER A 39 -13.77 4.52 -31.09
C SER A 39 -12.60 5.10 -30.30
N LYS A 40 -12.28 4.49 -29.15
CA LYS A 40 -11.22 4.97 -28.25
C LYS A 40 -10.54 3.82 -27.51
N THR A 41 -9.23 3.89 -27.42
CA THR A 41 -8.43 3.14 -26.45
C THR A 41 -7.62 4.12 -25.62
N GLU A 42 -7.63 3.95 -24.30
CA GLU A 42 -6.88 4.83 -23.40
C GLU A 42 -6.30 4.06 -22.21
N ASN A 43 -5.11 4.44 -21.81
CA ASN A 43 -4.51 3.93 -20.58
C ASN A 43 -5.13 4.65 -19.38
N VAL A 44 -5.76 3.88 -18.52
CA VAL A 44 -6.34 4.35 -17.25
C VAL A 44 -5.53 3.80 -16.08
N ASN A 45 -5.83 4.25 -14.86
CA ASN A 45 -5.22 3.64 -13.69
C ASN A 45 -5.72 2.19 -13.57
N GLY A 46 -4.78 1.25 -13.66
CA GLY A 46 -5.05 -0.18 -13.54
C GLY A 46 -5.34 -0.92 -14.85
N GLY A 47 -5.31 -0.29 -16.04
CA GLY A 47 -5.57 -1.03 -17.26
C GLY A 47 -5.70 -0.23 -18.55
N VAL A 48 -6.15 -0.91 -19.59
CA VAL A 48 -6.54 -0.31 -20.88
C VAL A 48 -8.06 -0.24 -20.94
N LYS A 49 -8.62 0.96 -20.97
CA LYS A 49 -10.04 1.18 -21.23
C LYS A 49 -10.27 1.24 -22.73
N ILE A 50 -11.19 0.42 -23.18
CA ILE A 50 -11.64 0.32 -24.56
C ILE A 50 -13.08 0.83 -24.61
N SER A 51 -13.39 1.74 -25.52
CA SER A 51 -14.74 2.27 -25.71
C SER A 51 -15.17 2.12 -27.17
N TRP A 52 -16.42 1.84 -27.41
CA TRP A 52 -16.99 1.67 -28.73
C TRP A 52 -18.36 2.33 -28.86
N ASN A 53 -18.77 2.54 -30.08
CA ASN A 53 -20.06 3.15 -30.36
C ASN A 53 -21.18 2.16 -30.04
N LYS A 54 -22.26 2.66 -29.43
CA LYS A 54 -23.47 1.88 -29.18
C LYS A 54 -24.02 1.36 -30.51
N VAL A 55 -24.32 0.08 -30.58
CA VAL A 55 -24.99 -0.55 -31.71
C VAL A 55 -26.47 -0.70 -31.36
N ASN A 56 -27.34 -0.18 -32.21
CA ASN A 56 -28.79 -0.27 -31.99
C ASN A 56 -29.22 -1.73 -31.92
N LYS A 57 -30.12 -2.08 -31.00
CA LYS A 57 -30.62 -3.44 -30.72
C LYS A 57 -29.53 -4.44 -30.24
N ALA A 58 -28.33 -3.98 -29.93
CA ALA A 58 -27.34 -4.85 -29.28
C ALA A 58 -27.73 -5.11 -27.83
N GLU A 59 -27.83 -6.37 -27.46
CA GLU A 59 -28.17 -6.80 -26.09
C GLU A 59 -26.91 -6.86 -25.22
N VAL A 60 -25.87 -7.48 -25.74
CA VAL A 60 -24.61 -7.72 -25.05
C VAL A 60 -23.47 -7.52 -26.04
N TYR A 61 -22.35 -7.02 -25.54
CA TYR A 61 -21.08 -6.94 -26.25
C TYR A 61 -20.11 -7.96 -25.67
N ARG A 62 -19.44 -8.72 -26.52
CA ARG A 62 -18.33 -9.58 -26.12
C ARG A 62 -17.02 -8.96 -26.58
N VAL A 63 -16.15 -8.74 -25.62
CA VAL A 63 -14.84 -8.10 -25.79
C VAL A 63 -13.77 -9.16 -25.92
N TYR A 64 -12.85 -8.96 -26.86
CA TYR A 64 -11.71 -9.85 -27.09
C TYR A 64 -10.40 -9.08 -27.14
N TYR A 65 -9.31 -9.80 -26.80
CA TYR A 65 -7.97 -9.39 -27.15
C TYR A 65 -7.31 -10.41 -28.07
N LYS A 66 -6.34 -9.98 -28.88
CA LYS A 66 -5.60 -10.87 -29.80
C LYS A 66 -4.43 -11.51 -29.04
N GLY A 67 -4.59 -12.77 -28.67
CA GLY A 67 -3.56 -13.61 -28.09
C GLY A 67 -2.74 -14.38 -29.16
N ARG A 68 -1.81 -15.23 -28.72
CA ARG A 68 -0.97 -16.04 -29.65
C ARG A 68 -1.79 -17.00 -30.51
N LYS A 69 -2.87 -17.57 -29.95
CA LYS A 69 -3.77 -18.53 -30.60
C LYS A 69 -4.99 -17.88 -31.25
N GLY A 70 -4.99 -16.55 -31.45
CA GLY A 70 -6.12 -15.81 -32.01
C GLY A 70 -6.86 -14.95 -30.97
N TRP A 71 -8.14 -14.68 -31.26
CA TRP A 71 -8.96 -13.84 -30.40
C TRP A 71 -9.41 -14.59 -29.16
N THR A 72 -9.01 -14.06 -27.99
CA THR A 72 -9.36 -14.59 -26.67
C THR A 72 -10.41 -13.69 -26.02
N ARG A 73 -11.49 -14.28 -25.51
CA ARG A 73 -12.54 -13.57 -24.77
C ARG A 73 -12.00 -12.96 -23.50
N LEU A 74 -12.36 -11.70 -23.26
CA LEU A 74 -12.13 -10.99 -21.99
C LEU A 74 -13.40 -10.95 -21.13
N ALA A 75 -14.50 -10.44 -21.71
CA ALA A 75 -15.73 -10.24 -20.96
C ALA A 75 -16.94 -10.13 -21.88
N ASP A 76 -18.13 -10.32 -21.29
CA ASP A 76 -19.40 -9.90 -21.83
C ASP A 76 -19.91 -8.73 -21.01
N THR A 77 -20.48 -7.71 -21.67
CA THR A 77 -20.96 -6.50 -21.01
C THR A 77 -22.11 -5.86 -21.79
N THR A 78 -23.01 -5.21 -21.10
CA THR A 78 -24.05 -4.34 -21.69
C THR A 78 -23.55 -2.91 -21.88
N SER A 79 -22.43 -2.57 -21.26
CA SER A 79 -21.77 -1.26 -21.40
C SER A 79 -21.12 -1.10 -22.77
N THR A 80 -20.91 0.14 -23.20
CA THR A 80 -20.13 0.47 -24.40
C THR A 80 -18.65 0.71 -24.11
N SER A 81 -18.17 0.26 -22.96
CA SER A 81 -16.75 0.28 -22.60
C SER A 81 -16.39 -0.89 -21.69
N TYR A 82 -15.10 -1.24 -21.72
CA TYR A 82 -14.51 -2.28 -20.89
C TYR A 82 -13.08 -1.88 -20.52
N THR A 83 -12.64 -2.22 -19.31
CA THR A 83 -11.25 -2.01 -18.90
C THR A 83 -10.55 -3.36 -18.72
N ASP A 84 -9.56 -3.62 -19.58
CA ASP A 84 -8.69 -4.77 -19.41
C ASP A 84 -7.62 -4.46 -18.36
N SER A 85 -7.73 -5.11 -17.20
CA SER A 85 -6.79 -4.98 -16.09
C SER A 85 -5.66 -6.01 -16.12
N LYS A 86 -5.75 -7.03 -16.99
CA LYS A 86 -4.74 -8.10 -17.13
C LYS A 86 -3.65 -7.74 -18.14
N VAL A 87 -3.18 -6.50 -18.10
CA VAL A 87 -2.19 -5.95 -19.03
C VAL A 87 -0.85 -5.66 -18.34
N THR A 88 0.24 -5.84 -19.09
CA THR A 88 1.60 -5.59 -18.62
C THR A 88 2.15 -4.32 -19.27
N SER A 89 2.76 -3.45 -18.48
CA SER A 89 3.34 -2.19 -18.97
C SER A 89 4.42 -2.43 -20.02
N GLY A 90 4.40 -1.60 -21.07
CA GLY A 90 5.30 -1.67 -22.22
C GLY A 90 4.85 -2.65 -23.32
N LYS A 91 3.75 -3.41 -23.10
CA LYS A 91 3.21 -4.33 -24.12
C LYS A 91 2.06 -3.71 -24.89
N THR A 92 1.97 -4.08 -26.19
CA THR A 92 0.89 -3.68 -27.08
C THR A 92 -0.15 -4.80 -27.18
N TYR A 93 -1.40 -4.41 -27.02
CA TYR A 93 -2.58 -5.27 -27.09
C TYR A 93 -3.47 -4.83 -28.26
N THR A 94 -4.15 -5.78 -28.87
CA THR A 94 -5.11 -5.51 -29.94
C THR A 94 -6.47 -6.04 -29.50
N TYR A 95 -7.49 -5.20 -29.61
CA TYR A 95 -8.83 -5.51 -29.12
C TYR A 95 -9.86 -5.47 -30.23
N THR A 96 -10.91 -6.27 -30.08
CA THR A 96 -12.11 -6.19 -30.91
C THR A 96 -13.35 -6.46 -30.08
N VAL A 97 -14.50 -6.07 -30.60
CA VAL A 97 -15.79 -6.23 -29.94
C VAL A 97 -16.79 -6.80 -30.92
N ARG A 98 -17.70 -7.62 -30.43
CA ARG A 98 -18.77 -8.23 -31.21
C ARG A 98 -20.09 -8.21 -30.44
N CYS A 99 -21.21 -7.99 -31.14
CA CYS A 99 -22.51 -8.11 -30.48
C CYS A 99 -22.89 -9.59 -30.31
N LEU A 100 -23.55 -9.87 -29.20
CA LEU A 100 -23.96 -11.19 -28.76
C LEU A 100 -25.42 -11.15 -28.32
N ASN A 101 -26.20 -12.15 -28.71
CA ASN A 101 -27.48 -12.43 -28.11
C ASN A 101 -27.24 -13.29 -26.85
N LYS A 102 -27.60 -12.79 -25.68
CA LYS A 102 -27.30 -13.44 -24.40
C LYS A 102 -28.02 -14.78 -24.23
N SER A 103 -29.30 -14.83 -24.59
CA SER A 103 -30.15 -16.03 -24.41
C SER A 103 -29.74 -17.20 -25.28
N LYS A 104 -29.23 -16.95 -26.49
CA LYS A 104 -28.84 -17.98 -27.47
C LYS A 104 -27.34 -18.16 -27.56
N ASN A 105 -26.53 -17.39 -26.85
CA ASN A 105 -25.07 -17.32 -26.97
C ASN A 105 -24.58 -17.20 -28.45
N LYS A 106 -25.40 -16.60 -29.30
CA LYS A 106 -25.12 -16.39 -30.72
C LYS A 106 -24.60 -15.00 -31.00
N PHE A 107 -23.66 -14.89 -31.92
CA PHE A 107 -23.19 -13.59 -32.42
C PHE A 107 -24.24 -12.99 -33.34
N THR A 108 -24.54 -11.72 -33.08
CA THR A 108 -25.50 -10.92 -33.84
C THR A 108 -24.85 -9.84 -34.70
N SER A 109 -23.50 -9.73 -34.66
CA SER A 109 -22.74 -8.84 -35.53
C SER A 109 -21.46 -9.51 -36.05
N GLY A 110 -20.83 -8.91 -37.06
CA GLY A 110 -19.44 -9.12 -37.39
C GLY A 110 -18.50 -8.56 -36.30
N TYR A 111 -17.20 -8.56 -36.56
CA TYR A 111 -16.17 -7.94 -35.75
C TYR A 111 -15.07 -7.35 -36.63
N ASP A 112 -14.35 -6.35 -36.09
CA ASP A 112 -13.18 -5.80 -36.78
C ASP A 112 -11.99 -6.77 -36.59
N SER A 113 -11.59 -7.45 -37.70
CA SER A 113 -10.48 -8.42 -37.73
C SER A 113 -9.10 -7.75 -37.54
N LYS A 114 -8.95 -6.48 -37.89
CA LYS A 114 -7.73 -5.69 -37.64
C LYS A 114 -7.62 -5.31 -36.16
N GLY A 115 -8.74 -4.99 -35.56
CA GLY A 115 -8.86 -4.57 -34.19
C GLY A 115 -8.19 -3.21 -33.90
N ALA A 116 -8.43 -2.69 -32.70
CA ALA A 116 -7.82 -1.47 -32.20
C ALA A 116 -6.60 -1.79 -31.32
N LYS A 117 -5.45 -1.17 -31.61
CA LYS A 117 -4.21 -1.37 -30.86
C LYS A 117 -4.08 -0.37 -29.74
N ALA A 118 -3.59 -0.81 -28.60
CA ALA A 118 -3.20 0.02 -27.46
C ALA A 118 -1.90 -0.52 -26.84
N THR A 119 -0.92 0.34 -26.67
CA THR A 119 0.26 0.03 -25.86
C THR A 119 -0.03 0.44 -24.42
N PHE A 120 -0.05 -0.53 -23.51
CA PHE A 120 -0.29 -0.23 -22.10
C PHE A 120 0.97 0.34 -21.45
N ILE A 121 0.82 1.48 -20.83
CA ILE A 121 1.82 2.08 -19.96
C ILE A 121 1.18 2.22 -18.58
N ALA A 122 1.72 1.51 -17.61
CA ALA A 122 1.19 1.53 -16.25
C ALA A 122 1.28 2.94 -15.64
N THR A 123 0.27 3.29 -14.88
CA THR A 123 0.28 4.52 -14.06
C THR A 123 1.48 4.50 -13.10
N PRO A 124 2.34 5.53 -13.11
CA PRO A 124 3.43 5.61 -12.14
C PRO A 124 2.90 5.60 -10.72
N LYS A 125 3.44 4.72 -9.88
CA LYS A 125 3.10 4.67 -8.46
C LYS A 125 4.15 5.44 -7.66
N ILE A 126 3.74 6.51 -6.97
CA ILE A 126 4.61 7.20 -6.03
C ILE A 126 4.92 6.23 -4.88
N SER A 127 6.16 5.80 -4.82
CA SER A 127 6.69 4.87 -3.82
C SER A 127 7.00 5.61 -2.52
N LYS A 128 7.58 6.81 -2.61
CA LYS A 128 8.01 7.58 -1.45
C LYS A 128 7.75 9.09 -1.64
N THR A 129 7.33 9.73 -0.56
CA THR A 129 7.39 11.18 -0.37
C THR A 129 8.20 11.44 0.89
N GLU A 130 9.14 12.35 0.84
CA GLU A 130 10.00 12.68 1.98
C GLU A 130 10.35 14.15 2.01
N ASN A 131 10.45 14.72 3.22
CA ASN A 131 10.95 16.06 3.43
C ASN A 131 12.47 16.03 3.34
N VAL A 132 13.01 16.81 2.44
CA VAL A 132 14.46 17.01 2.25
C VAL A 132 14.83 18.45 2.57
N ASN A 133 16.14 18.75 2.58
CA ASN A 133 16.56 20.15 2.70
C ASN A 133 16.09 20.93 1.48
N GLY A 134 15.28 21.97 1.71
CA GLY A 134 14.76 22.86 0.67
C GLY A 134 13.58 22.31 -0.13
N GLY A 135 12.86 21.25 0.33
CA GLY A 135 11.69 20.80 -0.42
C GLY A 135 11.12 19.46 -0.06
N VAL A 136 10.18 19.01 -0.87
CA VAL A 136 9.59 17.66 -0.83
C VAL A 136 10.14 16.84 -1.99
N LYS A 137 10.83 15.75 -1.70
CA LYS A 137 11.23 14.78 -2.71
C LYS A 137 10.12 13.77 -2.93
N ILE A 138 9.69 13.65 -4.17
CA ILE A 138 8.73 12.67 -4.65
C ILE A 138 9.50 11.64 -5.47
N SER A 139 9.34 10.35 -5.16
CA SER A 139 9.96 9.25 -5.91
C SER A 139 8.88 8.27 -6.34
N TRP A 140 8.99 7.73 -7.55
CA TRP A 140 8.04 6.78 -8.12
C TRP A 140 8.74 5.64 -8.85
N ASN A 141 8.00 4.56 -9.01
CA ASN A 141 8.50 3.40 -9.74
C ASN A 141 8.53 3.69 -11.24
N LYS A 142 9.58 3.23 -11.91
CA LYS A 142 9.67 3.28 -13.38
C LYS A 142 8.49 2.53 -13.99
N SER A 143 7.76 3.18 -14.90
CA SER A 143 6.76 2.53 -15.75
C SER A 143 7.42 2.06 -17.03
N ASN A 144 7.37 0.76 -17.29
CA ASN A 144 7.98 0.18 -18.49
C ASN A 144 7.31 0.72 -19.76
N GLY A 145 8.12 1.18 -20.72
CA GLY A 145 7.65 1.85 -21.93
C GLY A 145 7.35 3.36 -21.76
N ALA A 146 7.52 3.93 -20.58
CA ALA A 146 7.40 5.38 -20.39
C ALA A 146 8.61 6.10 -20.97
N GLU A 147 8.35 7.15 -21.77
CA GLU A 147 9.38 8.03 -22.33
C GLU A 147 9.72 9.19 -21.39
N GLN A 148 8.69 9.72 -20.72
CA GLN A 148 8.78 10.88 -19.84
C GLN A 148 7.66 10.84 -18.81
N TYR A 149 7.85 11.53 -17.70
CA TYR A 149 6.88 11.70 -16.63
C TYR A 149 6.51 13.17 -16.47
N ARG A 150 5.24 13.42 -16.21
CA ARG A 150 4.73 14.73 -15.77
C ARG A 150 4.27 14.63 -14.32
N VAL A 151 4.85 15.48 -13.49
CA VAL A 151 4.52 15.58 -12.06
C VAL A 151 3.48 16.67 -11.85
N TYR A 152 2.54 16.42 -10.97
CA TYR A 152 1.50 17.36 -10.58
C TYR A 152 1.42 17.48 -9.07
N TYR A 153 1.03 18.65 -8.60
CA TYR A 153 0.53 18.82 -7.24
C TYR A 153 -0.98 19.16 -7.26
N LYS A 154 -1.68 18.86 -6.16
CA LYS A 154 -3.10 19.14 -6.01
C LYS A 154 -3.29 20.52 -5.38
N GLY A 155 -3.63 21.51 -6.20
CA GLY A 155 -4.00 22.85 -5.76
C GLY A 155 -5.51 22.98 -5.51
N SER A 156 -5.97 24.17 -5.16
CA SER A 156 -7.39 24.47 -4.91
C SER A 156 -8.27 24.28 -6.15
N LYS A 157 -7.73 24.54 -7.33
CA LYS A 157 -8.41 24.35 -8.64
C LYS A 157 -8.17 22.97 -9.27
N GLY A 158 -7.64 22.00 -8.52
CA GLY A 158 -7.32 20.66 -9.01
C GLY A 158 -5.84 20.42 -9.25
N TRP A 159 -5.51 19.51 -10.18
CA TRP A 159 -4.14 19.11 -10.45
C TRP A 159 -3.39 20.15 -11.31
N THR A 160 -2.35 20.72 -10.75
CA THR A 160 -1.48 21.72 -11.42
C THR A 160 -0.17 21.04 -11.84
N ARG A 161 0.23 21.26 -13.10
CA ARG A 161 1.52 20.78 -13.64
C ARG A 161 2.66 21.46 -12.92
N MET A 162 3.68 20.67 -12.61
CA MET A 162 4.94 21.14 -12.05
C MET A 162 6.08 21.02 -13.06
N VAL A 163 6.40 19.79 -13.46
CA VAL A 163 7.58 19.51 -14.30
C VAL A 163 7.33 18.31 -15.21
N ASP A 164 8.02 18.29 -16.33
CA ASP A 164 8.23 17.11 -17.16
C ASP A 164 9.68 16.64 -17.01
N THR A 165 9.87 15.34 -16.76
CA THR A 165 11.17 14.76 -16.47
C THR A 165 11.28 13.30 -16.95
N THR A 166 12.49 12.88 -17.28
CA THR A 166 12.81 11.46 -17.53
C THR A 166 13.26 10.74 -16.26
N SER A 167 13.54 11.48 -15.20
CA SER A 167 13.88 10.94 -13.88
C SER A 167 12.68 10.25 -13.23
N THR A 168 12.93 9.37 -12.28
CA THR A 168 11.90 8.76 -11.42
C THR A 168 11.77 9.43 -10.05
N SER A 169 12.32 10.64 -9.93
CA SER A 169 12.14 11.50 -8.77
C SER A 169 12.15 12.97 -9.15
N TYR A 170 11.55 13.78 -8.27
CA TYR A 170 11.51 15.23 -8.37
C TYR A 170 11.52 15.85 -6.98
N ILE A 171 12.12 17.03 -6.84
CA ILE A 171 12.07 17.81 -5.60
C ILE A 171 11.24 19.06 -5.87
N ASP A 172 10.09 19.13 -5.19
CA ASP A 172 9.28 20.34 -5.12
C ASP A 172 9.91 21.31 -4.12
N LYS A 173 10.37 22.45 -4.63
CA LYS A 173 10.98 23.52 -3.84
C LYS A 173 9.99 24.63 -3.46
N ASP A 174 8.83 24.66 -4.13
CA ASP A 174 7.79 25.69 -3.94
C ASP A 174 6.82 25.29 -2.83
N VAL A 175 7.36 24.89 -1.70
CA VAL A 175 6.62 24.39 -0.54
C VAL A 175 6.84 25.24 0.70
N SER A 176 5.79 25.44 1.48
CA SER A 176 5.83 26.17 2.76
C SER A 176 5.68 25.21 3.94
N SER A 177 6.51 25.39 4.96
CA SER A 177 6.51 24.53 6.15
C SER A 177 5.16 24.55 6.88
N GLY A 178 4.73 23.39 7.36
CA GLY A 178 3.47 23.20 8.06
C GLY A 178 2.28 22.86 7.15
N LYS A 179 2.41 23.02 5.82
CA LYS A 179 1.33 22.75 4.86
C LYS A 179 1.37 21.32 4.33
N ASN A 180 0.17 20.83 3.95
CA ASN A 180 0.02 19.52 3.30
C ASN A 180 0.08 19.67 1.77
N TYR A 181 0.79 18.75 1.13
CA TYR A 181 0.92 18.68 -0.32
C TYR A 181 0.54 17.28 -0.80
N THR A 182 -0.15 17.21 -1.93
CA THR A 182 -0.55 15.94 -2.53
C THR A 182 -0.06 15.91 -3.97
N TYR A 183 0.59 14.84 -4.36
CA TYR A 183 1.23 14.70 -5.67
C TYR A 183 0.68 13.53 -6.44
N THR A 184 0.71 13.63 -7.76
CA THR A 184 0.50 12.52 -8.68
C THR A 184 1.46 12.62 -9.85
N VAL A 185 1.67 11.49 -10.51
CA VAL A 185 2.57 11.40 -11.67
C VAL A 185 1.86 10.68 -12.81
N ARG A 186 2.11 11.12 -14.03
CA ARG A 186 1.55 10.54 -15.24
C ARG A 186 2.63 10.37 -16.30
N CYS A 187 2.59 9.31 -17.08
CA CYS A 187 3.49 9.14 -18.22
C CYS A 187 3.05 10.00 -19.40
N LEU A 188 4.04 10.52 -20.10
CA LEU A 188 3.90 11.43 -21.22
C LEU A 188 4.74 10.93 -22.39
N ASN A 189 4.22 11.05 -23.60
CA ASN A 189 5.01 10.92 -24.83
C ASN A 189 5.68 12.27 -25.12
N LYS A 190 7.02 12.26 -25.24
CA LYS A 190 7.82 13.48 -25.37
C LYS A 190 7.54 14.24 -26.66
N SER A 191 7.42 13.52 -27.78
CA SER A 191 7.31 14.13 -29.12
C SER A 191 5.94 14.74 -29.41
N LYS A 192 4.88 14.23 -28.78
CA LYS A 192 3.49 14.63 -29.05
C LYS A 192 2.80 15.31 -27.89
N ASN A 193 3.49 15.53 -26.79
CA ASN A 193 2.93 16.10 -25.53
C ASN A 193 1.61 15.39 -25.09
N LYS A 194 1.49 14.10 -25.39
CA LYS A 194 0.31 13.26 -25.15
C LYS A 194 0.52 12.37 -23.92
N PHE A 195 -0.50 12.23 -23.11
CA PHE A 195 -0.48 11.29 -21.99
C PHE A 195 -0.53 9.84 -22.49
N THR A 196 0.38 9.03 -21.99
CA THR A 196 0.49 7.62 -22.34
C THR A 196 0.09 6.69 -21.19
N SER A 197 -0.19 7.21 -19.99
CA SER A 197 -0.76 6.44 -18.89
C SER A 197 -1.99 7.10 -18.29
N GLY A 198 -2.72 6.36 -17.45
CA GLY A 198 -3.61 6.93 -16.47
C GLY A 198 -2.84 7.71 -15.40
N TYR A 199 -3.54 8.15 -14.35
CA TYR A 199 -2.93 8.75 -13.16
C TYR A 199 -3.70 8.33 -11.91
N ASN A 200 -3.06 8.40 -10.77
CA ASN A 200 -3.72 8.20 -9.49
C ASN A 200 -4.42 9.49 -9.07
N SER A 201 -5.76 9.51 -9.11
CA SER A 201 -6.58 10.68 -8.77
C SER A 201 -6.58 11.03 -7.27
N THR A 202 -6.29 10.06 -6.41
CA THR A 202 -6.12 10.29 -4.96
C THR A 202 -4.79 10.97 -4.66
N GLY A 203 -3.73 10.59 -5.39
CA GLY A 203 -2.37 11.08 -5.16
C GLY A 203 -1.71 10.49 -3.92
N LYS A 204 -0.56 11.05 -3.56
CA LYS A 204 0.20 10.74 -2.35
C LYS A 204 0.46 12.02 -1.58
N SER A 205 0.02 12.08 -0.33
CA SER A 205 0.12 13.28 0.50
C SER A 205 1.30 13.23 1.45
N ILE A 206 1.82 14.41 1.79
CA ILE A 206 2.84 14.63 2.82
C ILE A 206 2.63 16.03 3.43
N LYS A 207 2.83 16.15 4.73
CA LYS A 207 3.00 17.45 5.40
C LYS A 207 4.45 17.88 5.25
N TYR A 208 4.68 19.03 4.62
CA TYR A 208 6.03 19.58 4.53
C TYR A 208 6.45 20.22 5.85
N VAL A 209 7.63 19.85 6.31
CA VAL A 209 8.30 20.46 7.46
C VAL A 209 9.72 20.79 6.97
N SER A 210 10.06 22.06 6.93
CA SER A 210 11.37 22.51 6.48
C SER A 210 12.49 22.05 7.41
N ALA A 211 13.68 21.91 6.87
CA ALA A 211 14.87 21.72 7.69
C ALA A 211 15.11 22.97 8.56
N PRO A 212 15.37 22.81 9.87
CA PRO A 212 15.80 23.93 10.68
C PRO A 212 17.07 24.57 10.12
N LYS A 213 17.13 25.89 10.14
CA LYS A 213 18.30 26.64 9.73
C LYS A 213 18.92 27.29 10.98
N ILE A 214 20.15 26.90 11.30
CA ILE A 214 20.91 27.58 12.35
C ILE A 214 21.16 29.00 11.86
N SER A 215 20.64 29.99 12.60
CA SER A 215 20.65 31.41 12.23
C SER A 215 21.71 32.21 12.98
N LYS A 216 22.01 31.80 14.23
CA LYS A 216 22.98 32.47 15.09
C LYS A 216 23.76 31.46 15.92
N THR A 217 25.03 31.73 16.12
CA THR A 217 25.88 31.00 17.06
C THR A 217 26.68 31.98 17.89
N GLU A 218 26.92 31.61 19.14
CA GLU A 218 27.82 32.30 20.03
C GLU A 218 28.79 31.27 20.57
N ALA A 219 30.07 31.53 20.45
CA ALA A 219 31.09 30.61 20.93
C ALA A 219 31.85 31.24 22.10
N THR A 220 32.21 30.41 23.05
CA THR A 220 33.24 30.67 24.03
C THR A 220 34.48 29.79 23.71
N TYR A 221 35.43 29.78 24.60
CA TYR A 221 36.58 28.87 24.44
C TYR A 221 36.21 27.39 24.68
N ASN A 222 35.06 27.11 25.30
CA ASN A 222 34.64 25.76 25.70
C ASN A 222 33.19 25.42 25.46
N SER A 223 32.46 26.29 24.75
CA SER A 223 31.06 26.05 24.43
C SER A 223 30.63 26.74 23.14
N VAL A 224 29.57 26.22 22.54
CA VAL A 224 28.88 26.81 21.39
C VAL A 224 27.39 26.85 21.69
N ASN A 225 26.80 28.03 21.65
CA ASN A 225 25.36 28.21 21.70
C ASN A 225 24.80 28.31 20.29
N LEU A 226 23.88 27.41 19.95
CA LEU A 226 23.21 27.32 18.67
C LEU A 226 21.79 27.88 18.77
N ASN A 227 21.41 28.73 17.84
CA ASN A 227 20.03 29.21 17.70
C ASN A 227 19.53 28.94 16.29
N TRP A 228 18.28 28.58 16.18
CA TRP A 228 17.57 28.37 14.90
C TRP A 228 16.15 28.90 14.95
N ASP A 229 15.59 29.22 13.79
CA ASP A 229 14.24 29.72 13.70
C ASP A 229 13.21 28.61 13.96
N LYS A 230 12.09 28.98 14.59
CA LYS A 230 10.97 28.06 14.79
C LYS A 230 10.45 27.55 13.45
N VAL A 231 10.42 26.23 13.28
CA VAL A 231 9.91 25.61 12.07
C VAL A 231 8.42 25.31 12.21
N ASN A 232 7.63 25.88 11.33
CA ASN A 232 6.18 25.63 11.34
C ASN A 232 5.89 24.14 11.06
N GLY A 233 5.12 23.51 11.93
CA GLY A 233 4.80 22.09 11.87
C GLY A 233 5.83 21.16 12.52
N ALA A 234 6.92 21.70 13.10
CA ALA A 234 7.84 20.94 13.93
C ALA A 234 7.23 20.72 15.33
N GLU A 235 7.40 19.50 15.85
CA GLU A 235 6.99 19.14 17.21
C GLU A 235 8.20 19.19 18.16
N LYS A 236 9.35 18.73 17.69
CA LYS A 236 10.58 18.63 18.44
C LYS A 236 11.79 18.70 17.50
N TYR A 237 12.92 19.10 18.01
CA TYR A 237 14.18 19.23 17.30
C TYR A 237 15.19 18.22 17.86
N ARG A 238 16.05 17.73 16.97
CA ARG A 238 17.21 16.91 17.32
C ARG A 238 18.47 17.59 16.80
N VAL A 239 19.40 17.85 17.71
CA VAL A 239 20.68 18.48 17.43
C VAL A 239 21.74 17.43 17.23
N TYR A 240 22.59 17.67 16.24
CA TYR A 240 23.73 16.81 15.91
C TYR A 240 25.01 17.62 15.79
N ARG A 241 26.11 17.00 16.16
CA ARG A 241 27.48 17.46 15.89
C ARG A 241 28.16 16.46 14.97
N ARG A 242 28.95 16.95 14.02
CA ARG A 242 29.75 16.11 13.14
C ARG A 242 30.95 15.57 13.91
N GLY A 243 31.12 14.27 13.92
CA GLY A 243 32.30 13.57 14.37
C GLY A 243 32.99 12.84 13.21
N GLU A 244 34.05 12.13 13.49
CA GLU A 244 34.83 11.36 12.48
C GLU A 244 33.95 10.36 11.71
N LYS A 245 33.07 9.68 12.42
CA LYS A 245 32.14 8.66 11.84
C LYS A 245 30.83 9.24 11.32
N GLY A 246 30.72 10.56 11.18
CA GLY A 246 29.51 11.24 10.71
C GLY A 246 28.77 12.00 11.80
N TRP A 247 27.44 12.10 11.69
CA TRP A 247 26.62 12.89 12.59
C TRP A 247 26.31 12.17 13.90
N THR A 248 26.76 12.70 15.02
CA THR A 248 26.48 12.23 16.37
C THR A 248 25.31 13.02 16.97
N ARG A 249 24.30 12.34 17.47
CA ARG A 249 23.19 12.96 18.22
C ARG A 249 23.72 13.54 19.52
N LEU A 250 23.36 14.80 19.77
CA LEU A 250 23.62 15.45 21.05
C LEU A 250 22.38 15.46 21.93
N PHE A 251 21.30 16.08 21.44
CA PHE A 251 20.14 16.37 22.29
C PHE A 251 18.84 16.45 21.50
N ASP A 252 17.70 16.15 22.16
CA ASP A 252 16.35 16.39 21.65
C ASP A 252 15.67 17.48 22.50
N THR A 253 15.12 18.49 21.82
CA THR A 253 14.53 19.66 22.50
C THR A 253 13.28 20.18 21.79
N THR A 254 12.38 20.82 22.51
CA THR A 254 11.29 21.65 21.98
C THR A 254 11.73 23.12 21.83
N SER A 255 12.83 23.50 22.46
CA SER A 255 13.44 24.83 22.32
C SER A 255 14.05 25.03 20.92
N THR A 256 14.24 26.27 20.54
CA THR A 256 14.95 26.67 19.32
C THR A 256 16.41 27.06 19.59
N THR A 257 16.92 26.68 20.75
CA THR A 257 18.30 26.90 21.16
C THR A 257 18.88 25.67 21.82
N PHE A 258 20.19 25.52 21.76
CA PHE A 258 20.96 24.47 22.42
C PHE A 258 22.39 24.91 22.62
N THR A 259 22.94 24.66 23.80
CA THR A 259 24.35 24.93 24.09
C THR A 259 25.11 23.63 24.20
N ASP A 260 26.09 23.47 23.35
CA ASP A 260 27.08 22.39 23.41
C ASP A 260 28.24 22.85 24.28
N THR A 261 28.53 22.10 25.32
CA THR A 261 29.55 22.43 26.33
C THR A 261 30.65 21.40 26.35
N ASN A 262 31.71 21.68 27.11
CA ASN A 262 32.89 20.82 27.21
C ASN A 262 33.60 20.61 25.86
N LEU A 263 33.69 21.69 25.09
CA LEU A 263 34.42 21.76 23.83
C LEU A 263 35.88 22.17 24.06
N TYR A 264 36.71 21.82 23.09
CA TYR A 264 38.12 22.29 23.05
C TYR A 264 38.17 23.74 22.54
N ALA A 265 39.09 24.49 23.06
CA ALA A 265 39.39 25.82 22.55
C ALA A 265 40.03 25.75 21.14
N ASP A 266 39.93 26.83 20.36
CA ASP A 266 40.48 26.94 19.00
C ASP A 266 40.09 25.78 18.07
N THR A 267 38.92 25.20 18.26
CA THR A 267 38.48 23.99 17.57
C THR A 267 37.25 24.25 16.73
N GLU A 268 37.25 23.76 15.51
CA GLU A 268 36.12 23.85 14.60
C GLU A 268 35.11 22.73 14.87
N TYR A 269 33.82 23.08 15.03
CA TYR A 269 32.72 22.20 15.22
C TYR A 269 31.64 22.46 14.18
N THR A 270 31.08 21.39 13.62
CA THR A 270 29.99 21.45 12.64
C THR A 270 28.72 20.86 13.20
N TYR A 271 27.62 21.60 13.12
CA TYR A 271 26.32 21.22 13.68
C TYR A 271 25.25 21.14 12.61
N THR A 272 24.23 20.34 12.86
CA THR A 272 22.97 20.36 12.12
C THR A 272 21.81 20.07 13.05
N VAL A 273 20.61 20.54 12.67
CA VAL A 273 19.38 20.32 13.41
C VAL A 273 18.35 19.70 12.48
N ARG A 274 17.53 18.82 13.02
CA ARG A 274 16.46 18.13 12.30
C ARG A 274 15.20 18.09 13.12
N CYS A 275 14.04 18.27 12.48
CA CYS A 275 12.74 18.08 13.17
C CYS A 275 12.44 16.60 13.32
N ILE A 276 11.89 16.26 14.46
CA ILE A 276 11.42 14.91 14.79
C ILE A 276 9.97 14.95 15.28
N ASN A 277 9.29 13.84 15.12
CA ASN A 277 8.01 13.57 15.77
C ASN A 277 8.27 13.06 17.19
N SER A 278 7.63 13.65 18.18
CA SER A 278 7.87 13.33 19.59
C SER A 278 7.38 11.94 20.00
N SER A 279 6.28 11.48 19.43
CA SER A 279 5.65 10.20 19.81
C SER A 279 6.30 8.99 19.16
N ALA A 280 6.72 9.09 17.89
CA ALA A 280 7.26 7.98 17.11
C ALA A 280 8.77 8.02 16.92
N ASN A 281 9.46 9.01 17.46
CA ASN A 281 10.90 9.28 17.27
C ASN A 281 11.32 9.28 15.77
N LYS A 282 10.41 9.73 14.92
CA LYS A 282 10.55 9.77 13.46
C LYS A 282 11.04 11.14 13.01
N PHE A 283 11.93 11.17 12.02
CA PHE A 283 12.29 12.41 11.35
C PHE A 283 11.13 12.95 10.52
N THR A 284 10.78 14.20 10.76
CA THR A 284 9.71 14.92 10.03
C THR A 284 10.23 15.94 9.05
N SER A 285 11.51 16.32 9.14
CA SER A 285 12.17 17.23 8.17
C SER A 285 13.36 16.59 7.49
N GLY A 286 13.85 17.23 6.42
CA GLY A 286 15.24 17.10 5.97
C GLY A 286 16.20 17.73 6.96
N TYR A 287 17.47 17.82 6.58
CA TYR A 287 18.50 18.51 7.34
C TYR A 287 19.57 19.10 6.39
N ASN A 288 20.31 20.08 6.87
CA ASN A 288 21.47 20.58 6.14
C ASN A 288 22.63 19.58 6.31
N SER A 289 22.95 18.83 5.25
CA SER A 289 24.01 17.83 5.26
C SER A 289 25.43 18.42 5.31
N LYS A 290 25.60 19.68 4.88
CA LYS A 290 26.86 20.40 5.03
C LYS A 290 27.09 20.82 6.48
N GLY A 291 26.00 21.11 7.20
CA GLY A 291 26.01 21.62 8.56
C GLY A 291 26.25 23.13 8.63
N PHE A 292 26.40 23.60 9.82
CA PHE A 292 26.81 24.95 10.17
C PHE A 292 28.10 24.84 11.00
N THR A 293 29.15 25.50 10.57
CA THR A 293 30.47 25.38 11.18
C THR A 293 30.77 26.63 12.02
N VAL A 294 31.34 26.40 13.20
CA VAL A 294 31.75 27.44 14.14
C VAL A 294 33.00 27.00 14.87
N THR A 295 33.90 27.95 15.10
CA THR A 295 35.15 27.73 15.85
C THR A 295 34.99 28.29 17.25
N THR A 296 35.40 27.54 18.26
CA THR A 296 35.49 28.03 19.64
C THR A 296 36.61 29.08 19.75
N LEU A 297 36.44 29.96 20.72
CA LEU A 297 37.45 30.99 20.98
C LEU A 297 38.73 30.38 21.55
N SER A 298 39.82 31.12 21.46
CA SER A 298 41.05 30.78 22.14
C SER A 298 40.88 30.80 23.67
N ALA A 299 41.55 29.88 24.34
CA ALA A 299 41.58 29.90 25.78
C ALA A 299 42.28 31.17 26.32
N PRO A 300 41.84 31.73 27.42
CA PRO A 300 42.52 32.84 28.04
C PRO A 300 44.00 32.50 28.29
N ALA A 301 44.88 33.44 27.95
CA ALA A 301 46.32 33.29 28.18
C ALA A 301 46.61 33.29 29.69
N GLU A 302 47.61 32.50 30.08
CA GLU A 302 48.18 32.40 31.42
C GLU A 302 47.22 32.23 32.62
N HIS A 303 47.09 30.98 33.06
CA HIS A 303 46.39 30.64 34.31
C HIS A 303 46.93 29.32 34.87
N THR A 304 46.81 29.14 36.18
CA THR A 304 47.02 27.86 36.82
C THR A 304 45.83 26.94 36.45
N HIS A 305 46.13 25.74 35.94
CA HIS A 305 45.09 24.81 35.51
C HIS A 305 44.22 24.37 36.70
N THR A 306 42.95 24.72 36.67
CA THR A 306 41.91 24.18 37.56
C THR A 306 41.19 23.06 36.85
N TRP A 307 41.43 21.83 37.29
CA TRP A 307 40.92 20.65 36.63
C TRP A 307 39.55 20.24 37.16
N GLN A 308 38.67 19.93 36.23
CA GLN A 308 37.37 19.28 36.44
C GLN A 308 37.38 17.92 35.75
N ASN A 309 36.88 16.91 36.43
CA ASN A 309 36.77 15.57 35.82
C ASN A 309 35.84 15.56 34.62
N ILE A 310 36.23 14.86 33.58
CA ILE A 310 35.39 14.51 32.46
C ILE A 310 34.83 13.13 32.77
N THR A 311 33.53 13.07 32.85
CA THR A 311 32.83 11.82 33.06
C THR A 311 32.15 11.36 31.77
N LYS A 312 32.15 10.08 31.56
CA LYS A 312 31.39 9.42 30.50
C LYS A 312 30.24 8.63 31.15
N GLU A 313 29.05 8.97 30.76
CA GLU A 313 27.87 8.20 31.14
C GLU A 313 27.56 7.18 30.06
N THR A 314 27.38 5.96 30.48
CA THR A 314 26.98 4.85 29.60
C THR A 314 25.70 4.27 30.13
N GLN A 315 24.69 4.21 29.31
CA GLN A 315 23.44 3.52 29.63
C GLN A 315 23.66 2.02 29.46
N VAL A 316 23.60 1.30 30.55
CA VAL A 316 23.65 -0.16 30.54
C VAL A 316 22.25 -0.70 30.66
N LYS A 317 21.85 -1.49 29.68
CA LYS A 317 20.55 -2.16 29.72
C LYS A 317 20.59 -3.28 30.74
N VAL A 318 19.74 -3.17 31.76
CA VAL A 318 19.52 -4.23 32.74
C VAL A 318 18.18 -4.89 32.41
N VAL A 319 18.23 -6.17 32.12
CA VAL A 319 17.01 -6.94 31.81
C VAL A 319 16.40 -7.41 33.13
N ASP A 320 15.22 -6.88 33.44
CA ASP A 320 14.46 -7.22 34.65
C ASP A 320 13.69 -8.54 34.48
N LYS A 321 13.23 -8.77 33.28
CA LYS A 321 12.52 -9.99 32.91
C LYS A 321 12.69 -10.27 31.43
N GLU A 322 13.14 -11.47 31.10
CA GLU A 322 13.29 -11.91 29.70
C GLU A 322 11.94 -12.00 28.98
N ALA A 323 12.00 -11.84 27.67
CA ALA A 323 10.83 -12.05 26.82
C ALA A 323 10.42 -13.55 26.85
N TYR A 324 9.14 -13.82 26.85
CA TYR A 324 8.61 -15.18 26.74
C TYR A 324 7.35 -15.21 25.90
N THR A 325 7.02 -16.38 25.44
CA THR A 325 5.81 -16.63 24.68
C THR A 325 4.93 -17.66 25.39
N TYR A 326 3.63 -17.51 25.24
CA TYR A 326 2.66 -18.52 25.67
C TYR A 326 1.54 -18.62 24.64
N GLU A 327 0.87 -19.74 24.64
CA GLU A 327 -0.28 -19.99 23.79
C GLU A 327 -1.57 -19.61 24.52
N GLU A 328 -2.39 -18.77 23.87
CA GLU A 328 -3.69 -18.37 24.36
C GLU A 328 -4.78 -19.01 23.48
N PRO A 329 -5.74 -19.73 24.05
CA PRO A 329 -6.78 -20.36 23.26
C PRO A 329 -7.67 -19.31 22.58
N VAL A 330 -7.97 -19.54 21.32
CA VAL A 330 -8.90 -18.75 20.53
C VAL A 330 -10.24 -19.47 20.47
N TYR A 331 -11.30 -18.78 20.85
CA TYR A 331 -12.65 -19.31 20.84
C TYR A 331 -13.50 -18.57 19.80
N GLU A 332 -14.31 -19.33 19.10
CA GLU A 332 -15.36 -18.80 18.24
C GLU A 332 -16.73 -19.26 18.75
N LYS A 333 -17.73 -18.40 18.54
CA LYS A 333 -19.10 -18.74 18.88
C LYS A 333 -19.70 -19.55 17.74
N HIS A 334 -20.07 -20.80 18.04
CA HIS A 334 -20.78 -21.66 17.11
C HIS A 334 -22.22 -21.84 17.58
N ASP A 335 -23.15 -21.77 16.66
CA ASP A 335 -24.56 -22.05 16.90
C ASP A 335 -24.76 -23.56 16.95
N ARG A 336 -25.39 -24.04 17.99
CA ARG A 336 -25.76 -25.45 18.15
C ARG A 336 -27.25 -25.59 18.37
N THR A 337 -27.83 -26.59 17.71
CA THR A 337 -29.24 -26.92 17.83
C THR A 337 -29.41 -28.06 18.83
N ILE A 338 -30.09 -27.77 19.93
CA ILE A 338 -30.29 -28.72 21.00
C ILE A 338 -31.78 -29.19 21.03
N CYS A 339 -31.99 -30.48 21.03
CA CYS A 339 -33.29 -31.03 21.20
C CYS A 339 -33.85 -30.73 22.60
N LYS A 340 -35.01 -30.13 22.69
CA LYS A 340 -35.67 -29.83 23.99
C LYS A 340 -36.23 -31.04 24.71
N VAL A 341 -36.40 -32.16 24.01
CA VAL A 341 -36.98 -33.37 24.56
C VAL A 341 -35.93 -34.22 25.27
N CYS A 342 -34.80 -34.49 24.61
CA CYS A 342 -33.78 -35.37 25.15
C CYS A 342 -32.45 -34.68 25.48
N GLY A 343 -32.30 -33.37 25.16
CA GLY A 343 -31.07 -32.62 25.43
C GLY A 343 -29.93 -32.89 24.47
N ALA A 344 -30.13 -33.75 23.46
CA ALA A 344 -29.05 -34.05 22.50
C ALA A 344 -28.69 -32.87 21.61
N ASP A 345 -27.41 -32.74 21.28
CA ASP A 345 -26.94 -31.85 20.22
C ASP A 345 -27.30 -32.48 18.87
N ILE A 346 -28.13 -31.80 18.10
CA ILE A 346 -28.64 -32.24 16.81
C ILE A 346 -28.26 -31.33 15.67
N THR A 347 -27.22 -30.56 15.85
CA THR A 347 -26.76 -29.56 14.88
C THR A 347 -26.58 -30.15 13.48
N ASP A 348 -25.97 -31.33 13.38
CA ASP A 348 -25.67 -31.98 12.11
C ASP A 348 -26.74 -32.97 11.63
N ASN A 349 -27.72 -33.33 12.50
CA ASN A 349 -28.69 -34.39 12.20
C ASN A 349 -30.13 -34.10 12.68
N CYS A 350 -30.46 -32.81 12.74
CA CYS A 350 -31.74 -32.32 13.26
C CYS A 350 -32.98 -33.04 12.64
N SER A 351 -32.96 -33.27 11.33
CA SER A 351 -34.07 -33.87 10.60
C SER A 351 -34.28 -35.33 10.99
N GLU A 352 -33.21 -36.12 11.05
CA GLU A 352 -33.33 -37.56 11.40
C GLU A 352 -33.62 -37.75 12.88
N HIS A 353 -33.02 -36.94 13.74
CA HIS A 353 -33.32 -36.99 15.17
C HIS A 353 -34.79 -36.63 15.48
N ASN A 354 -35.30 -35.58 14.85
CA ASN A 354 -36.71 -35.17 15.00
C ASN A 354 -37.69 -36.23 14.47
N LYS A 355 -37.30 -36.92 13.40
CA LYS A 355 -38.10 -38.05 12.86
C LYS A 355 -38.18 -39.20 13.86
N GLN A 356 -37.11 -39.51 14.60
CA GLN A 356 -37.11 -40.53 15.64
C GLN A 356 -38.08 -40.17 16.79
N HIS A 357 -38.04 -38.92 17.27
CA HIS A 357 -39.01 -38.46 18.30
C HIS A 357 -40.44 -38.55 17.78
N ALA A 358 -40.70 -38.17 16.53
CA ALA A 358 -42.02 -38.26 15.93
C ALA A 358 -42.53 -39.72 15.81
N LEU A 359 -41.64 -40.65 15.44
CA LEU A 359 -41.96 -42.09 15.40
C LEU A 359 -42.28 -42.67 16.77
N ASN A 360 -41.68 -42.15 17.82
CA ASN A 360 -41.94 -42.55 19.21
C ASN A 360 -43.17 -41.84 19.85
N GLY A 361 -43.87 -40.99 19.08
CA GLY A 361 -45.00 -40.21 19.58
C GLY A 361 -44.64 -39.07 20.52
N GLU A 362 -43.38 -38.66 20.52
CA GLU A 362 -42.83 -37.58 21.36
C GLU A 362 -42.91 -36.24 20.62
N PRO A 363 -43.04 -35.10 21.34
CA PRO A 363 -43.06 -33.78 20.69
C PRO A 363 -41.71 -33.44 20.07
N VAL A 364 -41.73 -32.85 18.88
CA VAL A 364 -40.54 -32.35 18.20
C VAL A 364 -40.35 -30.89 18.55
N SER A 365 -39.27 -30.56 19.28
CA SER A 365 -38.93 -29.18 19.66
C SER A 365 -37.44 -29.02 19.90
N TYR A 366 -36.91 -27.95 19.45
CA TYR A 366 -35.46 -27.61 19.60
C TYR A 366 -35.26 -26.13 19.92
N HIS A 367 -34.09 -25.79 20.32
CA HIS A 367 -33.61 -24.38 20.45
C HIS A 367 -32.14 -24.28 20.10
N ASN A 368 -31.75 -23.13 19.67
CA ASN A 368 -30.36 -22.86 19.35
C ASN A 368 -29.65 -22.27 20.57
N VAL A 369 -28.41 -22.69 20.78
CA VAL A 369 -27.52 -22.17 21.81
C VAL A 369 -26.19 -21.83 21.19
N TRP A 370 -25.63 -20.72 21.61
CA TRP A 370 -24.27 -20.33 21.22
C TRP A 370 -23.28 -20.94 22.21
N VAL A 371 -22.36 -21.72 21.70
CA VAL A 371 -21.24 -22.26 22.48
C VAL A 371 -19.91 -21.72 21.99
N ASN A 372 -19.02 -21.48 22.94
CA ASN A 372 -17.65 -21.13 22.59
C ASN A 372 -16.88 -22.41 22.27
N VAL A 373 -16.46 -22.56 21.02
CA VAL A 373 -15.63 -23.69 20.58
C VAL A 373 -14.21 -23.18 20.41
N GLN A 374 -13.27 -23.87 21.01
CA GLN A 374 -11.87 -23.54 20.82
C GLN A 374 -11.45 -23.95 19.40
N VAL A 375 -11.16 -22.97 18.56
CA VAL A 375 -10.79 -23.16 17.15
C VAL A 375 -9.29 -23.18 16.91
N GLY A 376 -8.52 -22.87 17.92
CA GLY A 376 -7.07 -22.87 17.81
C GLY A 376 -6.42 -22.25 19.04
N THR A 377 -5.16 -21.92 18.88
CA THR A 377 -4.37 -21.11 19.81
C THR A 377 -3.72 -19.97 19.04
N LYS A 378 -3.45 -18.87 19.70
CA LYS A 378 -2.60 -17.80 19.19
C LYS A 378 -1.41 -17.66 20.12
N THR A 379 -0.23 -17.54 19.54
CA THR A 379 0.99 -17.25 20.29
C THR A 379 0.98 -15.79 20.74
N VAL A 380 1.02 -15.58 22.02
CA VAL A 380 1.16 -14.25 22.63
C VAL A 380 2.60 -14.07 23.07
N THR A 381 3.25 -13.05 22.53
CA THR A 381 4.62 -12.71 22.92
C THR A 381 4.58 -11.60 23.97
N VAL A 382 5.12 -11.89 25.12
CA VAL A 382 5.35 -10.91 26.18
C VAL A 382 6.79 -10.40 26.01
N PRO A 383 6.98 -9.12 25.67
CA PRO A 383 8.31 -8.57 25.48
C PRO A 383 9.10 -8.53 26.77
N GLU A 384 10.42 -8.54 26.65
CA GLU A 384 11.30 -8.34 27.79
C GLU A 384 11.01 -7.02 28.52
N LYS A 385 11.12 -7.03 29.82
CA LYS A 385 11.14 -5.81 30.63
C LYS A 385 12.57 -5.50 30.98
N PHE A 386 12.94 -4.29 30.78
CA PHE A 386 14.28 -3.80 31.09
C PHE A 386 14.22 -2.33 31.49
N HIS A 387 15.22 -1.93 32.21
CA HIS A 387 15.50 -0.52 32.47
C HIS A 387 16.96 -0.22 32.09
N TYR A 388 17.30 1.05 32.05
CA TYR A 388 18.65 1.49 31.80
C TYR A 388 19.23 2.09 33.07
N GLU A 389 20.38 1.58 33.48
CA GLU A 389 21.19 2.17 34.53
C GLU A 389 22.29 3.03 33.93
N THR A 390 22.51 4.18 34.54
CA THR A 390 23.59 5.06 34.11
C THR A 390 24.87 4.75 34.88
N LYS A 391 25.89 4.26 34.14
CA LYS A 391 27.24 4.10 34.69
C LYS A 391 28.07 5.31 34.32
N THR A 392 28.62 5.98 35.33
CA THR A 392 29.47 7.17 35.14
C THR A 392 30.92 6.78 35.42
N GLU A 393 31.80 7.05 34.46
CA GLU A 393 33.25 6.82 34.59
C GLU A 393 34.00 8.13 34.35
N VAL A 394 35.07 8.38 35.13
CA VAL A 394 35.96 9.50 34.90
C VAL A 394 36.97 9.10 33.81
N VAL A 395 36.88 9.71 32.65
CA VAL A 395 37.68 9.37 31.47
C VAL A 395 38.80 10.38 31.15
N GLY A 396 38.85 11.47 31.91
CA GLY A 396 39.85 12.50 31.72
C GLY A 396 39.59 13.68 32.65
N ARG A 397 40.32 14.75 32.45
CA ARG A 397 40.12 16.03 33.13
C ARG A 397 40.22 17.20 32.18
N LYS A 398 39.53 18.26 32.45
CA LYS A 398 39.50 19.50 31.65
C LYS A 398 39.74 20.68 32.53
N CYS A 399 40.61 21.56 32.07
CA CYS A 399 40.80 22.85 32.72
C CYS A 399 39.54 23.70 32.53
N THR A 400 38.97 24.21 33.62
CA THR A 400 37.76 25.04 33.61
C THR A 400 37.99 26.42 33.00
N VAL A 401 39.26 26.87 32.92
CA VAL A 401 39.63 28.19 32.44
C VAL A 401 39.99 28.16 30.94
N CYS A 402 40.95 27.30 30.53
CA CYS A 402 41.44 27.28 29.17
C CYS A 402 40.85 26.16 28.27
N GLY A 403 40.09 25.26 28.88
CA GLY A 403 39.54 24.14 28.15
C GLY A 403 40.52 23.02 27.82
N LYS A 404 41.83 23.17 28.19
CA LYS A 404 42.79 22.07 27.99
C LYS A 404 42.30 20.79 28.56
N VAL A 405 42.32 19.72 27.80
CA VAL A 405 41.85 18.39 28.22
C VAL A 405 43.04 17.47 28.31
N GLU A 406 43.03 16.68 29.35
CA GLU A 406 43.90 15.53 29.53
C GLU A 406 43.04 14.31 29.70
N MET A 407 43.00 13.47 28.65
CA MET A 407 42.32 12.17 28.71
C MET A 407 43.24 11.17 29.45
N PHE A 408 42.67 10.41 30.34
CA PHE A 408 43.40 9.36 31.00
C PHE A 408 43.55 8.21 30.03
N SER A 409 44.79 7.92 29.61
CA SER A 409 45.10 6.72 28.87
C SER A 409 45.12 5.57 29.86
N GLU A 410 44.13 4.74 29.82
CA GLU A 410 44.21 3.47 30.52
C GLU A 410 45.15 2.53 29.76
N GLU A 411 46.35 2.33 30.27
CA GLU A 411 47.09 1.11 30.01
C GLU A 411 46.35 -0.01 30.77
N HIS A 412 45.50 -0.70 30.10
CA HIS A 412 44.82 -1.88 30.64
C HIS A 412 45.05 -3.08 29.72
N THR A 413 45.13 -4.23 30.29
CA THR A 413 45.06 -5.48 29.54
C THR A 413 43.66 -5.58 28.95
N HIS A 414 43.59 -5.70 27.62
CA HIS A 414 42.31 -5.83 26.94
C HIS A 414 41.54 -7.07 27.40
N THR A 415 40.41 -6.85 28.04
CA THR A 415 39.43 -7.92 28.33
C THR A 415 38.39 -7.89 27.23
N TRP A 416 38.43 -8.91 26.39
CA TRP A 416 37.61 -8.97 25.19
C TRP A 416 36.27 -9.67 25.45
N GLN A 417 35.21 -9.07 24.98
CA GLN A 417 33.87 -9.66 24.88
C GLN A 417 33.53 -9.81 23.41
N ASN A 418 33.01 -10.94 23.03
CA ASN A 418 32.59 -11.20 21.66
C ASN A 418 31.46 -10.28 21.25
N ILE A 419 31.56 -9.72 20.04
CA ILE A 419 30.47 -9.04 19.37
C ILE A 419 29.77 -10.09 18.52
N THR A 420 28.53 -10.33 18.81
CA THR A 420 27.71 -11.25 18.05
C THR A 420 26.77 -10.46 17.13
N LYS A 421 26.57 -10.98 15.95
CA LYS A 421 25.56 -10.53 15.02
C LYS A 421 24.48 -11.60 14.94
N GLU A 422 23.29 -11.21 15.25
CA GLU A 422 22.12 -12.04 15.05
C GLU A 422 21.54 -11.77 13.66
N THR A 423 21.34 -12.83 12.92
CA THR A 423 20.72 -12.79 11.61
C THR A 423 19.47 -13.64 11.65
N GLN A 424 18.36 -13.05 11.32
CA GLN A 424 17.11 -13.78 11.17
C GLN A 424 17.16 -14.56 9.86
N VAL A 425 17.21 -15.88 9.96
CA VAL A 425 17.14 -16.79 8.80
C VAL A 425 15.70 -17.28 8.70
N LYS A 426 15.09 -17.00 7.57
CA LYS A 426 13.75 -17.50 7.29
C LYS A 426 13.79 -18.99 7.03
N VAL A 427 13.16 -19.77 7.88
CA VAL A 427 12.93 -21.19 7.70
C VAL A 427 11.53 -21.41 7.17
N VAL A 428 11.43 -22.06 6.05
CA VAL A 428 10.12 -22.33 5.41
C VAL A 428 9.61 -23.66 5.95
N ASP A 429 8.59 -23.61 6.79
CA ASP A 429 7.93 -24.80 7.38
C ASP A 429 7.02 -25.48 6.38
N GLN A 430 6.35 -24.69 5.57
CA GLN A 430 5.45 -25.17 4.54
C GLN A 430 5.48 -24.19 3.35
N LYS A 431 5.81 -24.72 2.17
CA LYS A 431 5.76 -23.92 0.94
C LYS A 431 4.29 -23.53 0.61
N ALA A 432 4.13 -22.38 0.01
CA ALA A 432 2.84 -21.96 -0.50
C ALA A 432 2.30 -23.00 -1.52
N TYR A 433 1.03 -23.32 -1.42
CA TYR A 433 0.33 -24.17 -2.37
C TYR A 433 -1.06 -23.63 -2.67
N THR A 434 -1.62 -24.13 -3.74
CA THR A 434 -2.98 -23.78 -4.13
C THR A 434 -3.84 -25.04 -4.21
N TYR A 435 -5.10 -24.90 -3.87
CA TYR A 435 -6.12 -25.93 -4.09
C TYR A 435 -7.41 -25.28 -4.60
N GLU A 436 -8.23 -26.07 -5.22
CA GLU A 436 -9.53 -25.64 -5.72
C GLU A 436 -10.61 -25.90 -4.67
N GLU A 437 -11.34 -24.87 -4.31
CA GLU A 437 -12.47 -24.94 -3.40
C GLU A 437 -13.76 -24.74 -4.21
N PRO A 438 -14.74 -25.62 -4.04
CA PRO A 438 -16.00 -25.50 -4.77
C PRO A 438 -16.75 -24.23 -4.33
N VAL A 439 -17.26 -23.52 -5.31
CA VAL A 439 -18.12 -22.35 -5.09
C VAL A 439 -19.56 -22.78 -5.34
N TYR A 440 -20.40 -22.50 -4.35
CA TYR A 440 -21.81 -22.79 -4.41
C TYR A 440 -22.62 -21.51 -4.46
N GLU A 441 -23.65 -21.51 -5.28
CA GLU A 441 -24.65 -20.44 -5.29
C GLU A 441 -26.02 -21.03 -4.95
N LYS A 442 -26.82 -20.27 -4.20
CA LYS A 442 -28.19 -20.65 -3.87
C LYS A 442 -29.10 -20.39 -5.05
N HIS A 443 -29.66 -21.42 -5.58
CA HIS A 443 -30.68 -21.37 -6.60
C HIS A 443 -32.06 -21.70 -6.04
N ASP A 444 -33.03 -20.89 -6.39
CA ASP A 444 -34.42 -21.11 -6.06
C ASP A 444 -34.99 -22.19 -6.98
N ARG A 445 -35.66 -23.17 -6.38
CA ARG A 445 -36.30 -24.26 -7.07
C ARG A 445 -37.76 -24.36 -6.66
N THR A 446 -38.61 -24.56 -7.62
CA THR A 446 -40.02 -24.74 -7.38
C THR A 446 -40.36 -26.23 -7.36
N ILE A 447 -40.86 -26.72 -6.24
CA ILE A 447 -41.16 -28.16 -6.00
C ILE A 447 -42.65 -28.37 -5.91
N CYS A 448 -43.12 -29.32 -6.65
CA CYS A 448 -44.52 -29.78 -6.55
C CYS A 448 -44.78 -30.44 -5.18
N ASN A 449 -45.73 -29.93 -4.43
CA ASN A 449 -46.03 -30.43 -3.06
C ASN A 449 -46.63 -31.86 -3.03
N ARG A 450 -47.10 -32.39 -4.16
CA ARG A 450 -47.72 -33.70 -4.22
C ARG A 450 -46.75 -34.81 -4.60
N CYS A 451 -45.93 -34.60 -5.59
CA CYS A 451 -45.04 -35.64 -6.14
C CYS A 451 -43.56 -35.39 -5.88
N GLY A 452 -43.18 -34.19 -5.34
CA GLY A 452 -41.82 -33.84 -5.06
C GLY A 452 -40.97 -33.51 -6.33
N ALA A 453 -41.59 -33.40 -7.49
CA ALA A 453 -40.89 -33.09 -8.72
C ALA A 453 -40.41 -31.65 -8.71
N ASP A 454 -39.19 -31.41 -9.23
CA ASP A 454 -38.68 -30.09 -9.56
C ASP A 454 -39.37 -29.59 -10.82
N ILE A 455 -40.13 -28.51 -10.65
CA ILE A 455 -40.92 -27.91 -11.72
C ILE A 455 -40.49 -26.46 -12.01
N THR A 456 -39.27 -26.10 -11.67
CA THR A 456 -38.72 -24.76 -11.86
C THR A 456 -38.90 -24.26 -13.30
N ASP A 457 -38.69 -25.15 -14.26
CA ASP A 457 -38.83 -24.85 -15.68
C ASP A 457 -40.15 -25.34 -16.32
N ASN A 458 -41.01 -25.96 -15.54
CA ASN A 458 -42.26 -26.53 -16.01
C ASN A 458 -43.40 -26.34 -14.99
N LEU A 459 -43.86 -25.12 -14.84
CA LEU A 459 -44.98 -24.78 -13.90
C LEU A 459 -46.34 -25.33 -14.36
N GLU A 460 -46.47 -25.77 -15.62
CA GLU A 460 -47.73 -26.39 -16.11
C GLU A 460 -48.02 -27.74 -15.39
N HIS A 461 -46.99 -28.41 -14.90
CA HIS A 461 -47.10 -29.62 -14.08
C HIS A 461 -48.04 -29.46 -12.86
N ILE A 462 -48.18 -28.24 -12.32
CA ILE A 462 -49.08 -27.97 -11.18
C ILE A 462 -50.51 -28.28 -11.55
N PHE A 463 -50.94 -27.98 -12.76
CA PHE A 463 -52.29 -28.27 -13.25
C PHE A 463 -52.49 -29.75 -13.52
N GLU A 464 -51.48 -30.44 -14.04
CA GLU A 464 -51.52 -31.87 -14.28
C GLU A 464 -51.55 -32.66 -12.96
N CYS A 465 -50.79 -32.22 -11.97
CA CYS A 465 -50.71 -32.88 -10.67
C CYS A 465 -51.81 -32.43 -9.69
N ASN A 466 -52.62 -31.44 -10.04
CA ASN A 466 -53.66 -30.83 -9.21
C ASN A 466 -53.14 -30.54 -7.78
N SER A 467 -52.08 -29.80 -7.66
CA SER A 467 -51.37 -29.53 -6.40
C SER A 467 -50.87 -28.08 -6.34
N ASN A 468 -50.44 -27.67 -5.18
CA ASN A 468 -49.70 -26.46 -4.95
C ASN A 468 -48.20 -26.74 -5.02
N TYR A 469 -47.41 -25.70 -4.91
CA TYR A 469 -45.93 -25.75 -4.91
C TYR A 469 -45.35 -24.97 -3.73
N HIS A 470 -44.09 -25.22 -3.44
CA HIS A 470 -43.26 -24.38 -2.56
C HIS A 470 -41.89 -24.19 -3.18
N ASN A 471 -41.21 -23.14 -2.80
CA ASN A 471 -39.87 -22.86 -3.24
C ASN A 471 -38.86 -23.37 -2.21
N GLU A 472 -37.80 -24.00 -2.70
CA GLU A 472 -36.65 -24.44 -1.93
C GLU A 472 -35.38 -23.84 -2.46
N TRP A 473 -34.46 -23.51 -1.58
CA TRP A 473 -33.13 -23.10 -1.94
C TRP A 473 -32.21 -24.32 -1.95
N ARG A 474 -31.47 -24.46 -3.04
CA ARG A 474 -30.46 -25.51 -3.14
C ARG A 474 -29.12 -24.86 -3.50
N ASP A 475 -28.06 -25.31 -2.82
CA ASP A 475 -26.73 -24.96 -3.16
C ASP A 475 -26.27 -25.74 -4.42
N ILE A 476 -26.02 -25.04 -5.50
CA ILE A 476 -25.50 -25.61 -6.73
C ILE A 476 -24.06 -25.19 -6.88
N GLN A 477 -23.17 -26.14 -7.11
CA GLN A 477 -21.78 -25.84 -7.39
C GLN A 477 -21.68 -25.17 -8.76
N VAL A 478 -21.35 -23.88 -8.76
CA VAL A 478 -21.25 -23.07 -9.99
C VAL A 478 -19.82 -22.97 -10.53
N GLY A 479 -18.87 -23.48 -9.78
CA GLY A 479 -17.48 -23.46 -10.20
C GLY A 479 -16.55 -23.86 -9.06
N THR A 480 -15.31 -23.57 -9.24
CA THR A 480 -14.28 -23.62 -8.20
C THR A 480 -13.56 -22.28 -8.11
N LYS A 481 -13.09 -21.92 -6.94
CA LYS A 481 -12.15 -20.83 -6.75
C LYS A 481 -10.82 -21.40 -6.29
N THR A 482 -9.75 -20.88 -6.87
CA THR A 482 -8.41 -21.23 -6.42
C THR A 482 -8.14 -20.54 -5.09
N VAL A 483 -7.92 -21.31 -4.07
CA VAL A 483 -7.51 -20.84 -2.75
C VAL A 483 -6.00 -21.00 -2.64
N THR A 484 -5.33 -19.89 -2.40
CA THR A 484 -3.89 -19.90 -2.17
C THR A 484 -3.61 -19.95 -0.68
N VAL A 485 -3.00 -21.02 -0.23
CA VAL A 485 -2.46 -21.12 1.12
C VAL A 485 -1.06 -20.53 1.09
N PRO A 486 -0.84 -19.44 1.80
CA PRO A 486 0.46 -18.79 1.81
C PRO A 486 1.52 -19.67 2.47
N GLU A 487 2.76 -19.42 2.12
CA GLU A 487 3.91 -20.04 2.76
C GLU A 487 3.88 -19.80 4.28
N LYS A 488 4.02 -20.86 5.05
CA LYS A 488 4.28 -20.76 6.48
C LYS A 488 5.78 -20.83 6.69
N SER A 489 6.29 -19.86 7.39
CA SER A 489 7.69 -19.77 7.72
C SER A 489 7.83 -19.10 9.09
N HIS A 490 8.87 -19.46 9.78
CA HIS A 490 9.32 -18.77 10.98
C HIS A 490 10.73 -18.23 10.76
N TYR A 491 11.18 -17.40 11.65
CA TYR A 491 12.54 -16.90 11.62
C TYR A 491 13.32 -17.52 12.79
N GLU A 492 14.44 -18.15 12.45
CA GLU A 492 15.40 -18.60 13.44
C GLU A 492 16.53 -17.59 13.56
N THR A 493 16.93 -17.32 14.77
CA THR A 493 18.05 -16.42 15.03
C THR A 493 19.35 -17.20 14.96
N LYS A 494 20.17 -16.88 13.95
CA LYS A 494 21.55 -17.38 13.87
C LYS A 494 22.50 -16.33 14.42
N THR A 495 23.24 -16.70 15.45
CA THR A 495 24.21 -15.83 16.10
C THR A 495 25.62 -16.16 15.61
N GLU A 496 26.31 -15.18 15.03
CA GLU A 496 27.70 -15.30 14.61
C GLU A 496 28.57 -14.30 15.36
N VAL A 497 29.77 -14.74 15.77
CA VAL A 497 30.75 -13.82 16.35
C VAL A 497 31.44 -13.06 15.22
N VAL A 498 31.12 -11.77 15.11
CA VAL A 498 31.63 -10.88 14.05
C VAL A 498 32.82 -10.03 14.46
N GLY A 499 33.21 -10.12 15.71
CA GLY A 499 34.33 -9.35 16.26
C GLY A 499 34.40 -9.47 17.77
N ARG A 500 35.25 -8.62 18.36
CA ARG A 500 35.39 -8.52 19.81
C ARG A 500 35.54 -7.06 20.23
N LYS A 501 35.02 -6.74 21.41
CA LYS A 501 35.08 -5.41 22.01
C LYS A 501 35.74 -5.50 23.36
N CYS A 502 36.72 -4.64 23.62
CA CYS A 502 37.27 -4.51 24.95
C CYS A 502 36.23 -3.93 25.92
N THR A 503 35.95 -4.61 27.01
CA THR A 503 34.98 -4.20 28.02
C THR A 503 35.40 -2.96 28.80
N VAL A 504 36.71 -2.65 28.77
CA VAL A 504 37.27 -1.50 29.52
C VAL A 504 37.37 -0.25 28.66
N CYS A 505 38.03 -0.31 27.47
CA CYS A 505 38.27 0.91 26.65
C CYS A 505 37.32 1.04 25.45
N GLY A 506 36.51 0.04 25.19
CA GLY A 506 35.58 0.05 24.07
C GLY A 506 36.22 -0.19 22.69
N LYS A 507 37.54 -0.47 22.62
CA LYS A 507 38.21 -0.81 21.36
C LYS A 507 37.52 -2.02 20.72
N VAL A 508 37.21 -1.94 19.44
CA VAL A 508 36.57 -2.99 18.67
C VAL A 508 37.53 -3.56 17.65
N GLU A 509 37.56 -4.87 17.54
CA GLU A 509 38.27 -5.62 16.49
C GLU A 509 37.26 -6.53 15.81
N TYR A 510 37.11 -6.40 14.50
CA TYR A 510 36.23 -7.27 13.68
C TYR A 510 37.04 -8.41 13.09
N ASN A 511 36.44 -9.58 12.95
CA ASN A 511 37.02 -10.76 12.31
C ASN A 511 37.16 -10.59 10.80
#